data_5785da087aa1ba028c4dd5ab8af10cee
#
_entry.id   5785da087aa1ba028c4dd5ab8af10cee
#
_cell.length_a   1.000
_cell.length_b   1.000
_cell.length_c   1.000
_cell.angle_alpha   90.00
_cell.angle_beta   90.00
_cell.angle_gamma   90.00
#
_symmetry.space_group_name_H-M   'P 1'
#
loop_
_entity.id
_entity.type
_entity.pdbx_description
1 polymer ?
#
loop_
_entity_poly.entity_id
_entity_poly.type
_entity_poly.pdbx_seq_one_letter_code
_entity_poly.pdbx_strand_id
1 'polypeptide(L)'
;MSPQNITVLGSTGSIGVSTLDVIRRHPERYRAFALCAHSQVDKLFEQCQVFRPVYAVVRDAALADVLRGRCQQAGLTVEVLSGVESLEYVSRLPEVDAVMAAIVGAAGLRPTLAAARAGKRILLANKEVLVMAGELFMQTVRASGAVMLPVDSEHNAIFQALPPDFHRGLSACGVRRILLTASGGPFRNTPLSALHDVTPEAACAHPNWVMGRKISVDSATMMNKGLEVIEARWLFDAAPAQIQVVVHPQSVIHSAVDYADGSVLAQLGNPDMRTPIAYAMSWPERIDAGVEPLDLFKIGRLDFYEPDFERFRCLQLAYDVLHAGGTAPAILNAANEIAVAAFLEGALPFLGIPRLNEAVLQAVPVGGADSLEEVCAADAAARALATSMIEERRFA
;
A
#
# COMPACT_ATOMS: atom_id res chain seq x y z
N MET A 1 -8.79 27.03 -14.11
CA MET A 1 -8.57 25.65 -14.65
C MET A 1 -9.74 24.81 -14.18
N SER A 2 -10.20 23.84 -14.97
CA SER A 2 -11.22 22.88 -14.51
C SER A 2 -10.63 21.98 -13.43
N PRO A 3 -11.46 21.51 -12.47
CA PRO A 3 -11.00 20.54 -11.46
C PRO A 3 -10.48 19.26 -12.11
N GLN A 4 -9.41 18.69 -11.55
CA GLN A 4 -8.88 17.39 -11.98
C GLN A 4 -9.84 16.26 -11.61
N ASN A 5 -10.08 15.36 -12.55
CA ASN A 5 -10.94 14.19 -12.37
C ASN A 5 -10.14 13.03 -11.75
N ILE A 6 -10.57 12.60 -10.58
CA ILE A 6 -9.90 11.54 -9.81
C ILE A 6 -10.76 10.27 -9.79
N THR A 7 -10.22 9.16 -10.29
CA THR A 7 -10.78 7.83 -10.03
C THR A 7 -10.25 7.32 -8.70
N VAL A 8 -11.14 6.92 -7.79
CA VAL A 8 -10.77 6.40 -6.46
C VAL A 8 -11.06 4.90 -6.40
N LEU A 9 -10.04 4.10 -6.61
CA LEU A 9 -10.10 2.65 -6.45
C LEU A 9 -10.07 2.32 -4.94
N GLY A 10 -11.12 1.70 -4.42
CA GLY A 10 -11.25 1.42 -2.99
C GLY A 10 -11.75 2.60 -2.15
N SER A 11 -12.71 3.37 -2.65
CA SER A 11 -13.23 4.61 -2.05
C SER A 11 -13.82 4.44 -0.64
N THR A 12 -14.30 3.25 -0.30
CA THR A 12 -14.90 2.94 1.01
C THR A 12 -13.87 2.53 2.07
N GLY A 13 -12.62 2.26 1.69
CA GLY A 13 -11.50 1.98 2.59
C GLY A 13 -10.97 3.26 3.26
N SER A 14 -10.03 3.11 4.20
CA SER A 14 -9.45 4.24 4.96
C SER A 14 -8.79 5.28 4.06
N ILE A 15 -7.98 4.84 3.10
CA ILE A 15 -7.30 5.73 2.13
C ILE A 15 -8.34 6.42 1.23
N GLY A 16 -9.34 5.67 0.72
CA GLY A 16 -10.39 6.23 -0.10
C GLY A 16 -11.20 7.32 0.62
N VAL A 17 -11.55 7.08 1.89
CA VAL A 17 -12.25 8.06 2.73
C VAL A 17 -11.40 9.31 2.96
N SER A 18 -10.11 9.15 3.28
CA SER A 18 -9.17 10.26 3.45
C SER A 18 -8.97 11.03 2.13
N THR A 19 -8.93 10.34 0.99
CA THR A 19 -8.87 10.97 -0.34
C THR A 19 -10.11 11.82 -0.61
N LEU A 20 -11.28 11.28 -0.31
CA LEU A 20 -12.54 12.01 -0.48
C LEU A 20 -12.67 13.21 0.48
N ASP A 21 -12.06 13.15 1.68
CA ASP A 21 -11.98 14.32 2.57
C ASP A 21 -11.11 15.42 1.95
N VAL A 22 -9.96 15.08 1.37
CA VAL A 22 -9.11 16.06 0.66
C VAL A 22 -9.85 16.65 -0.56
N ILE A 23 -10.52 15.82 -1.37
CA ILE A 23 -11.33 16.31 -2.52
C ILE A 23 -12.41 17.29 -2.05
N ARG A 24 -13.11 16.99 -0.95
CA ARG A 24 -14.16 17.83 -0.40
C ARG A 24 -13.64 19.18 0.09
N ARG A 25 -12.40 19.24 0.59
CA ARG A 25 -11.74 20.49 1.03
C ARG A 25 -11.31 21.38 -0.13
N HIS A 26 -11.06 20.78 -1.30
CA HIS A 26 -10.56 21.49 -2.49
C HIS A 26 -11.42 21.23 -3.73
N PRO A 27 -12.72 21.53 -3.69
CA PRO A 27 -13.64 21.24 -4.80
C PRO A 27 -13.33 22.05 -6.08
N GLU A 28 -12.60 23.14 -5.96
CA GLU A 28 -12.11 23.95 -7.08
C GLU A 28 -10.93 23.29 -7.82
N ARG A 29 -10.24 22.34 -7.17
CA ARG A 29 -9.06 21.64 -7.70
C ARG A 29 -9.35 20.21 -8.13
N TYR A 30 -10.25 19.51 -7.44
CA TYR A 30 -10.46 18.07 -7.60
C TYR A 30 -11.94 17.70 -7.66
N ARG A 31 -12.23 16.69 -8.46
CA ARG A 31 -13.55 16.07 -8.57
C ARG A 31 -13.41 14.55 -8.47
N ALA A 32 -14.24 13.91 -7.66
CA ALA A 32 -14.38 12.46 -7.66
C ALA A 32 -15.12 12.05 -8.94
N PHE A 33 -14.40 11.49 -9.91
CA PHE A 33 -14.93 11.11 -11.21
C PHE A 33 -15.53 9.70 -11.20
N ALA A 34 -14.81 8.75 -10.63
CA ALA A 34 -15.28 7.39 -10.43
C ALA A 34 -14.96 6.91 -9.00
N LEU A 35 -15.92 6.23 -8.37
CA LEU A 35 -15.78 5.66 -7.04
C LEU A 35 -15.95 4.15 -7.10
N CYS A 36 -14.99 3.41 -6.55
CA CYS A 36 -14.98 1.96 -6.63
C CYS A 36 -14.94 1.34 -5.23
N ALA A 37 -15.81 0.35 -4.99
CA ALA A 37 -15.86 -0.42 -3.75
C ALA A 37 -15.98 -1.92 -4.04
N HIS A 38 -15.60 -2.77 -3.09
CA HIS A 38 -15.78 -4.21 -3.22
C HIS A 38 -17.24 -4.61 -2.95
N SER A 39 -17.69 -4.48 -1.70
CA SER A 39 -19.01 -4.94 -1.25
C SER A 39 -19.78 -3.93 -0.38
N GLN A 40 -19.18 -2.82 0.00
CA GLN A 40 -19.79 -1.83 0.89
C GLN A 40 -20.71 -0.88 0.11
N VAL A 41 -21.85 -1.42 -0.38
CA VAL A 41 -22.81 -0.68 -1.21
C VAL A 41 -23.41 0.51 -0.48
N ASP A 42 -23.72 0.38 0.82
CA ASP A 42 -24.31 1.47 1.61
C ASP A 42 -23.40 2.68 1.67
N LYS A 43 -22.14 2.46 2.02
CA LYS A 43 -21.13 3.53 2.12
C LYS A 43 -20.81 4.13 0.75
N LEU A 44 -20.76 3.30 -0.31
CA LEU A 44 -20.58 3.79 -1.67
C LEU A 44 -21.75 4.64 -2.12
N PHE A 45 -22.98 4.26 -1.78
CA PHE A 45 -24.18 5.06 -2.07
C PHE A 45 -24.14 6.43 -1.39
N GLU A 46 -23.77 6.49 -0.10
CA GLU A 46 -23.57 7.75 0.63
C GLU A 46 -22.52 8.64 -0.06
N GLN A 47 -21.41 8.04 -0.50
CA GLN A 47 -20.38 8.74 -1.28
C GLN A 47 -20.93 9.26 -2.61
N CYS A 48 -21.76 8.48 -3.32
CA CYS A 48 -22.42 8.93 -4.56
C CYS A 48 -23.37 10.11 -4.34
N GLN A 49 -24.08 10.16 -3.22
CA GLN A 49 -24.94 11.29 -2.86
C GLN A 49 -24.14 12.58 -2.66
N VAL A 50 -22.98 12.49 -2.00
CA VAL A 50 -22.13 13.64 -1.66
C VAL A 50 -21.32 14.12 -2.87
N PHE A 51 -20.62 13.20 -3.54
CA PHE A 51 -19.62 13.54 -4.55
C PHE A 51 -20.14 13.51 -5.98
N ARG A 52 -21.31 12.90 -6.22
CA ARG A 52 -21.98 12.81 -7.55
C ARG A 52 -20.99 12.38 -8.65
N PRO A 53 -20.32 11.22 -8.51
CA PRO A 53 -19.37 10.75 -9.52
C PRO A 53 -20.09 10.42 -10.83
N VAL A 54 -19.34 10.34 -11.92
CA VAL A 54 -19.89 9.85 -13.21
C VAL A 54 -20.11 8.34 -13.13
N TYR A 55 -19.14 7.61 -12.53
CA TYR A 55 -19.18 6.16 -12.40
C TYR A 55 -19.11 5.70 -10.95
N ALA A 56 -19.82 4.61 -10.65
CA ALA A 56 -19.64 3.83 -9.43
C ALA A 56 -19.43 2.36 -9.79
N VAL A 57 -18.36 1.72 -9.25
CA VAL A 57 -18.02 0.33 -9.58
C VAL A 57 -18.05 -0.53 -8.33
N VAL A 58 -18.71 -1.69 -8.39
CA VAL A 58 -18.76 -2.69 -7.34
C VAL A 58 -18.27 -4.05 -7.85
N ARG A 59 -18.06 -5.01 -6.93
CA ARG A 59 -17.49 -6.32 -7.25
C ARG A 59 -18.27 -7.10 -8.31
N ASP A 60 -19.59 -7.19 -8.19
CA ASP A 60 -20.43 -8.07 -9.01
C ASP A 60 -21.75 -7.41 -9.42
N ALA A 61 -22.45 -8.05 -10.36
CA ALA A 61 -23.69 -7.55 -10.95
C ALA A 61 -24.82 -7.41 -9.91
N ALA A 62 -24.93 -8.32 -8.94
CA ALA A 62 -25.99 -8.28 -7.93
C ALA A 62 -25.86 -7.01 -7.04
N LEU A 63 -24.62 -6.68 -6.62
CA LEU A 63 -24.35 -5.46 -5.89
C LEU A 63 -24.57 -4.21 -6.75
N ALA A 64 -24.24 -4.28 -8.05
CA ALA A 64 -24.49 -3.18 -8.98
C ALA A 64 -25.99 -2.89 -9.15
N ASP A 65 -26.82 -3.92 -9.23
CA ASP A 65 -28.28 -3.76 -9.33
C ASP A 65 -28.86 -3.09 -8.08
N VAL A 66 -28.41 -3.48 -6.90
CA VAL A 66 -28.79 -2.85 -5.62
C VAL A 66 -28.40 -1.36 -5.61
N LEU A 67 -27.14 -1.04 -5.97
CA LEU A 67 -26.65 0.33 -5.99
C LEU A 67 -27.39 1.17 -7.03
N ARG A 68 -27.61 0.63 -8.22
CA ARG A 68 -28.33 1.30 -9.32
C ARG A 68 -29.75 1.67 -8.92
N GLY A 69 -30.49 0.75 -8.30
CA GLY A 69 -31.82 1.00 -7.80
C GLY A 69 -31.88 2.14 -6.78
N ARG A 70 -30.90 2.17 -5.84
CA ARG A 70 -30.80 3.25 -4.85
C ARG A 70 -30.46 4.59 -5.48
N CYS A 71 -29.51 4.62 -6.43
CA CYS A 71 -29.16 5.82 -7.14
C CYS A 71 -30.35 6.38 -7.92
N GLN A 72 -31.12 5.54 -8.61
CA GLN A 72 -32.31 5.94 -9.34
C GLN A 72 -33.39 6.51 -8.40
N GLN A 73 -33.66 5.85 -7.28
CA GLN A 73 -34.63 6.33 -6.27
C GLN A 73 -34.22 7.70 -5.68
N ALA A 74 -32.92 7.95 -5.56
CA ALA A 74 -32.38 9.21 -5.07
C ALA A 74 -32.19 10.29 -6.16
N GLY A 75 -32.57 10.01 -7.41
CA GLY A 75 -32.43 10.95 -8.55
C GLY A 75 -30.98 11.23 -8.92
N LEU A 76 -30.05 10.29 -8.66
CA LEU A 76 -28.63 10.44 -9.01
C LEU A 76 -28.35 9.93 -10.42
N THR A 77 -27.61 10.71 -11.20
CA THR A 77 -27.17 10.36 -12.56
C THR A 77 -25.79 9.70 -12.54
N VAL A 78 -25.66 8.58 -11.81
CA VAL A 78 -24.41 7.81 -11.68
C VAL A 78 -24.54 6.55 -12.51
N GLU A 79 -23.57 6.30 -13.38
CA GLU A 79 -23.48 5.04 -14.12
C GLU A 79 -22.86 3.97 -13.22
N VAL A 80 -23.64 2.90 -12.94
CA VAL A 80 -23.21 1.83 -12.03
C VAL A 80 -22.74 0.63 -12.83
N LEU A 81 -21.45 0.28 -12.63
CA LEU A 81 -20.74 -0.80 -13.29
C LEU A 81 -20.32 -1.89 -12.29
N SER A 82 -19.86 -3.04 -12.77
CA SER A 82 -19.34 -4.12 -11.93
C SER A 82 -18.20 -4.89 -12.57
N GLY A 83 -17.40 -5.55 -11.71
CA GLY A 83 -16.33 -6.45 -12.12
C GLY A 83 -15.00 -5.78 -12.40
N VAL A 84 -13.98 -6.63 -12.60
CA VAL A 84 -12.57 -6.19 -12.76
C VAL A 84 -12.38 -5.36 -14.03
N GLU A 85 -13.02 -5.74 -15.13
CA GLU A 85 -12.96 -5.03 -16.40
C GLU A 85 -13.48 -3.59 -16.28
N SER A 86 -14.52 -3.38 -15.45
CA SER A 86 -15.03 -2.05 -15.15
C SER A 86 -14.07 -1.20 -14.32
N LEU A 87 -13.30 -1.83 -13.40
CA LEU A 87 -12.24 -1.14 -12.66
C LEU A 87 -11.10 -0.70 -13.60
N GLU A 88 -10.70 -1.57 -14.54
CA GLU A 88 -9.70 -1.23 -15.56
C GLU A 88 -10.23 -0.12 -16.48
N TYR A 89 -11.52 -0.18 -16.86
CA TYR A 89 -12.16 0.82 -17.72
C TYR A 89 -12.13 2.21 -17.09
N VAL A 90 -12.63 2.37 -15.87
CA VAL A 90 -12.68 3.69 -15.19
C VAL A 90 -11.31 4.22 -14.79
N SER A 91 -10.27 3.37 -14.81
CA SER A 91 -8.89 3.77 -14.53
C SER A 91 -8.17 4.37 -15.75
N ARG A 92 -8.63 4.06 -16.97
CA ARG A 92 -7.95 4.46 -18.22
C ARG A 92 -8.70 5.48 -19.06
N LEU A 93 -9.90 5.92 -18.65
CA LEU A 93 -10.71 6.88 -19.41
C LEU A 93 -9.92 8.16 -19.70
N PRO A 94 -10.07 8.75 -20.90
CA PRO A 94 -9.38 9.98 -21.28
C PRO A 94 -9.63 11.14 -20.32
N GLU A 95 -10.85 11.22 -19.77
CA GLU A 95 -11.29 12.27 -18.84
C GLU A 95 -10.65 12.19 -17.47
N VAL A 96 -10.06 11.06 -17.11
CA VAL A 96 -9.41 10.84 -15.81
C VAL A 96 -8.01 11.42 -15.82
N ASP A 97 -7.71 12.32 -14.90
CA ASP A 97 -6.39 12.95 -14.73
C ASP A 97 -5.50 12.12 -13.79
N ALA A 98 -6.09 11.59 -12.71
CA ALA A 98 -5.35 10.79 -11.74
C ALA A 98 -6.17 9.62 -11.18
N VAL A 99 -5.46 8.58 -10.75
CA VAL A 99 -6.05 7.38 -10.14
C VAL A 99 -5.46 7.19 -8.75
N MET A 100 -6.31 7.26 -7.71
CA MET A 100 -5.96 6.83 -6.37
C MET A 100 -6.06 5.30 -6.29
N ALA A 101 -4.92 4.62 -6.28
CA ALA A 101 -4.83 3.17 -6.24
C ALA A 101 -4.83 2.67 -4.79
N ALA A 102 -6.02 2.46 -4.21
CA ALA A 102 -6.21 2.10 -2.80
C ALA A 102 -7.00 0.79 -2.60
N ILE A 103 -7.06 -0.08 -3.61
CA ILE A 103 -7.54 -1.47 -3.45
C ILE A 103 -6.42 -2.28 -2.80
N VAL A 104 -6.69 -2.91 -1.66
CA VAL A 104 -5.71 -3.70 -0.90
C VAL A 104 -5.42 -5.03 -1.60
N GLY A 105 -4.16 -5.48 -1.55
CA GLY A 105 -3.72 -6.78 -2.04
C GLY A 105 -3.64 -6.88 -3.57
N ALA A 106 -3.52 -8.11 -4.06
CA ALA A 106 -3.35 -8.44 -5.49
C ALA A 106 -4.46 -7.90 -6.40
N ALA A 107 -5.68 -7.73 -5.87
CA ALA A 107 -6.83 -7.25 -6.66
C ALA A 107 -6.65 -5.85 -7.26
N GLY A 108 -5.77 -5.03 -6.68
CA GLY A 108 -5.47 -3.69 -7.20
C GLY A 108 -4.49 -3.67 -8.37
N LEU A 109 -3.81 -4.79 -8.67
CA LEU A 109 -2.74 -4.83 -9.69
C LEU A 109 -3.25 -4.49 -11.09
N ARG A 110 -4.30 -5.17 -11.56
CA ARG A 110 -4.82 -4.98 -12.93
C ARG A 110 -5.33 -3.57 -13.21
N PRO A 111 -6.22 -2.97 -12.39
CA PRO A 111 -6.71 -1.62 -12.64
C PRO A 111 -5.61 -0.55 -12.51
N THR A 112 -4.63 -0.74 -11.60
CA THR A 112 -3.51 0.18 -11.48
C THR A 112 -2.57 0.10 -12.70
N LEU A 113 -2.34 -1.12 -13.22
CA LEU A 113 -1.58 -1.31 -14.46
C LEU A 113 -2.30 -0.71 -15.68
N ALA A 114 -3.65 -0.79 -15.72
CA ALA A 114 -4.43 -0.14 -16.77
C ALA A 114 -4.28 1.38 -16.74
N ALA A 115 -4.26 1.98 -15.55
CA ALA A 115 -3.96 3.41 -15.39
C ALA A 115 -2.54 3.76 -15.86
N ALA A 116 -1.55 2.94 -15.51
CA ALA A 116 -0.16 3.12 -15.93
C ALA A 116 -0.04 3.08 -17.46
N ARG A 117 -0.62 2.06 -18.12
CA ARG A 117 -0.64 1.94 -19.57
C ARG A 117 -1.29 3.13 -20.29
N ALA A 118 -2.27 3.75 -19.64
CA ALA A 118 -2.96 4.94 -20.15
C ALA A 118 -2.24 6.27 -19.84
N GLY A 119 -1.02 6.22 -19.29
CA GLY A 119 -0.21 7.42 -19.00
C GLY A 119 -0.77 8.30 -17.90
N LYS A 120 -1.58 7.74 -16.97
CA LYS A 120 -2.23 8.52 -15.91
C LYS A 120 -1.26 8.87 -14.78
N ARG A 121 -1.62 9.91 -14.00
CA ARG A 121 -1.02 10.14 -12.69
C ARG A 121 -1.56 9.09 -11.72
N ILE A 122 -0.67 8.32 -11.10
CA ILE A 122 -1.01 7.24 -10.17
C ILE A 122 -0.61 7.67 -8.77
N LEU A 123 -1.60 7.76 -7.88
CA LEU A 123 -1.42 8.01 -6.45
C LEU A 123 -1.41 6.62 -5.79
N LEU A 124 -0.22 6.07 -5.58
CA LEU A 124 -0.04 4.67 -5.20
C LEU A 124 -0.12 4.49 -3.68
N ALA A 125 -1.23 3.91 -3.22
CA ALA A 125 -1.43 3.50 -1.83
C ALA A 125 -1.42 1.97 -1.65
N ASN A 126 -1.51 1.21 -2.75
CA ASN A 126 -1.44 -0.25 -2.76
C ASN A 126 -0.01 -0.69 -3.07
N LYS A 127 0.77 -0.99 -2.03
CA LYS A 127 2.17 -1.44 -2.16
C LYS A 127 2.30 -2.80 -2.84
N GLU A 128 1.28 -3.65 -2.72
CA GLU A 128 1.30 -5.00 -3.26
C GLU A 128 1.45 -5.01 -4.79
N VAL A 129 1.05 -3.94 -5.47
CA VAL A 129 1.27 -3.75 -6.92
C VAL A 129 2.75 -3.80 -7.28
N LEU A 130 3.59 -3.06 -6.55
CA LEU A 130 5.04 -3.04 -6.77
C LEU A 130 5.73 -4.26 -6.17
N VAL A 131 5.23 -4.80 -5.08
CA VAL A 131 5.74 -6.04 -4.51
C VAL A 131 5.60 -7.19 -5.50
N MET A 132 4.42 -7.34 -6.10
CA MET A 132 4.12 -8.45 -7.01
C MET A 132 4.76 -8.29 -8.40
N ALA A 133 4.70 -7.10 -8.98
CA ALA A 133 5.01 -6.85 -10.38
C ALA A 133 5.86 -5.58 -10.59
N GLY A 134 6.76 -5.26 -9.64
CA GLY A 134 7.45 -3.96 -9.61
C GLY A 134 8.24 -3.66 -10.88
N GLU A 135 8.98 -4.62 -11.41
CA GLU A 135 9.76 -4.45 -12.64
C GLU A 135 8.85 -4.16 -13.86
N LEU A 136 7.87 -5.03 -14.09
CA LEU A 136 6.88 -4.89 -15.16
C LEU A 136 6.12 -3.57 -15.05
N PHE A 137 5.74 -3.20 -13.81
CA PHE A 137 5.01 -1.97 -13.55
C PHE A 137 5.86 -0.73 -13.87
N MET A 138 7.10 -0.68 -13.38
CA MET A 138 8.00 0.45 -13.62
C MET A 138 8.43 0.57 -15.09
N GLN A 139 8.59 -0.55 -15.80
CA GLN A 139 8.77 -0.53 -17.24
C GLN A 139 7.56 0.08 -17.95
N THR A 140 6.35 -0.30 -17.55
CA THR A 140 5.11 0.26 -18.10
C THR A 140 5.01 1.76 -17.84
N VAL A 141 5.31 2.22 -16.62
CA VAL A 141 5.32 3.65 -16.25
C VAL A 141 6.29 4.44 -17.14
N ARG A 142 7.51 3.93 -17.31
CA ARG A 142 8.51 4.58 -18.19
C ARG A 142 8.07 4.63 -19.67
N ALA A 143 7.50 3.54 -20.17
CA ALA A 143 7.08 3.44 -21.57
C ALA A 143 5.86 4.34 -21.90
N SER A 144 4.94 4.50 -20.97
CA SER A 144 3.70 5.28 -21.15
C SER A 144 3.82 6.75 -20.80
N GLY A 145 4.87 7.15 -20.07
CA GLY A 145 4.99 8.48 -19.49
C GLY A 145 4.06 8.73 -18.31
N ALA A 146 3.49 7.69 -17.69
CA ALA A 146 2.72 7.81 -16.46
C ALA A 146 3.57 8.41 -15.33
N VAL A 147 2.93 9.15 -14.43
CA VAL A 147 3.59 9.72 -13.25
C VAL A 147 3.12 8.97 -12.03
N MET A 148 4.06 8.38 -11.30
CA MET A 148 3.74 7.63 -10.08
C MET A 148 4.18 8.42 -8.85
N LEU A 149 3.24 8.62 -7.91
CA LEU A 149 3.44 9.36 -6.67
C LEU A 149 3.06 8.45 -5.49
N PRO A 150 3.98 8.21 -4.55
CA PRO A 150 3.71 7.37 -3.40
C PRO A 150 2.73 8.04 -2.43
N VAL A 151 1.81 7.27 -1.89
CA VAL A 151 0.85 7.68 -0.86
C VAL A 151 1.16 7.02 0.49
N ASP A 152 1.78 5.82 0.49
CA ASP A 152 2.25 5.22 1.73
C ASP A 152 3.15 6.22 2.48
N SER A 153 2.92 6.43 3.78
CA SER A 153 3.50 7.56 4.52
C SER A 153 5.02 7.58 4.48
N GLU A 154 5.65 6.43 4.58
CA GLU A 154 7.09 6.28 4.57
C GLU A 154 7.69 6.60 3.19
N HIS A 155 7.08 6.09 2.13
CA HIS A 155 7.54 6.34 0.76
C HIS A 155 7.26 7.78 0.33
N ASN A 156 6.14 8.34 0.75
CA ASN A 156 5.85 9.75 0.54
C ASN A 156 6.88 10.65 1.26
N ALA A 157 7.28 10.28 2.47
CA ALA A 157 8.33 10.99 3.22
C ALA A 157 9.69 10.93 2.50
N ILE A 158 10.08 9.76 1.98
CA ILE A 158 11.29 9.61 1.18
C ILE A 158 11.21 10.48 -0.07
N PHE A 159 10.08 10.43 -0.79
CA PHE A 159 9.86 11.23 -2.00
C PHE A 159 9.97 12.74 -1.72
N GLN A 160 9.49 13.21 -0.57
CA GLN A 160 9.62 14.60 -0.14
C GLN A 160 11.06 15.00 0.23
N ALA A 161 11.87 14.06 0.69
CA ALA A 161 13.24 14.27 1.14
C ALA A 161 14.29 14.07 0.02
N LEU A 162 13.92 13.40 -1.08
CA LEU A 162 14.77 13.21 -2.25
C LEU A 162 14.92 14.49 -3.08
N PRO A 163 16.05 14.67 -3.79
CA PRO A 163 16.20 15.76 -4.75
C PRO A 163 15.26 15.54 -5.96
N PRO A 164 14.80 16.60 -6.64
CA PRO A 164 13.85 16.49 -7.76
C PRO A 164 14.32 15.60 -8.92
N ASP A 165 15.63 15.48 -9.09
CA ASP A 165 16.28 14.71 -10.16
C ASP A 165 16.77 13.32 -9.73
N PHE A 166 16.22 12.76 -8.64
CA PHE A 166 16.62 11.45 -8.09
C PHE A 166 16.53 10.29 -9.11
N HIS A 167 15.69 10.43 -10.13
CA HIS A 167 15.55 9.46 -11.22
C HIS A 167 16.83 9.29 -12.08
N ARG A 168 17.85 10.16 -11.90
CA ARG A 168 19.20 10.00 -12.48
C ARG A 168 20.01 8.92 -11.76
N GLY A 169 19.45 8.33 -10.71
CA GLY A 169 20.09 7.37 -9.82
C GLY A 169 20.47 7.99 -8.47
N LEU A 170 20.16 7.31 -7.40
CA LEU A 170 20.34 7.80 -6.03
C LEU A 170 21.78 8.25 -5.76
N SER A 171 22.77 7.41 -6.09
CA SER A 171 24.19 7.73 -5.89
C SER A 171 24.66 8.93 -6.74
N ALA A 172 24.14 9.10 -7.95
CA ALA A 172 24.45 10.21 -8.83
C ALA A 172 23.92 11.55 -8.26
N CYS A 173 22.88 11.51 -7.45
CA CYS A 173 22.29 12.65 -6.77
C CYS A 173 22.81 12.83 -5.33
N GLY A 174 23.89 12.15 -4.95
CA GLY A 174 24.50 12.25 -3.62
C GLY A 174 23.72 11.54 -2.52
N VAL A 175 22.75 10.71 -2.84
CA VAL A 175 22.03 9.89 -1.85
C VAL A 175 22.85 8.65 -1.53
N ARG A 176 23.18 8.45 -0.25
CA ARG A 176 23.89 7.29 0.24
C ARG A 176 22.92 6.13 0.48
N ARG A 177 21.83 6.40 1.19
CA ARG A 177 20.80 5.40 1.51
C ARG A 177 19.47 6.04 1.91
N ILE A 178 18.44 5.26 1.83
CA ILE A 178 17.10 5.51 2.35
C ILE A 178 17.03 4.95 3.77
N LEU A 179 16.53 5.74 4.72
CA LEU A 179 16.25 5.34 6.09
C LEU A 179 14.74 5.15 6.22
N LEU A 180 14.27 3.92 6.03
CA LEU A 180 12.85 3.57 6.07
C LEU A 180 12.45 3.33 7.52
N THR A 181 11.65 4.22 8.12
CA THR A 181 11.25 4.09 9.52
C THR A 181 10.10 3.11 9.72
N ALA A 182 10.06 2.51 10.90
CA ALA A 182 9.01 1.59 11.35
C ALA A 182 8.66 1.84 12.81
N SER A 183 7.40 1.69 13.22
CA SER A 183 7.03 1.73 14.65
C SER A 183 7.64 0.57 15.45
N GLY A 184 7.98 -0.53 14.77
CA GLY A 184 8.38 -1.80 15.38
C GLY A 184 7.19 -2.66 15.84
N GLY A 185 5.95 -2.20 15.58
CA GLY A 185 4.72 -2.91 15.92
C GLY A 185 4.47 -3.03 17.43
N PRO A 186 3.35 -3.68 17.83
CA PRO A 186 2.97 -3.81 19.22
C PRO A 186 3.89 -4.74 20.03
N PHE A 187 4.62 -5.66 19.38
CA PHE A 187 5.40 -6.70 20.05
C PHE A 187 6.92 -6.44 20.07
N ARG A 188 7.35 -5.23 19.78
CA ARG A 188 8.76 -4.84 19.76
C ARG A 188 9.52 -5.23 21.04
N ASN A 189 8.90 -5.06 22.20
CA ASN A 189 9.50 -5.31 23.52
C ASN A 189 8.96 -6.59 24.19
N THR A 190 8.09 -7.36 23.53
CA THR A 190 7.49 -8.57 24.06
C THR A 190 8.55 -9.69 24.12
N PRO A 191 8.73 -10.44 25.21
CA PRO A 191 9.62 -11.59 25.25
C PRO A 191 9.28 -12.59 24.13
N LEU A 192 10.29 -13.19 23.48
CA LEU A 192 10.09 -14.16 22.37
C LEU A 192 9.17 -15.31 22.81
N SER A 193 9.32 -15.79 24.03
CA SER A 193 8.50 -16.86 24.60
C SER A 193 7.01 -16.50 24.72
N ALA A 194 6.67 -15.21 24.83
CA ALA A 194 5.28 -14.76 24.93
C ALA A 194 4.61 -14.55 23.57
N LEU A 195 5.35 -14.63 22.48
CA LEU A 195 4.77 -14.48 21.13
C LEU A 195 3.92 -15.70 20.72
N HIS A 196 4.01 -16.82 21.42
CA HIS A 196 3.13 -17.97 21.19
C HIS A 196 1.67 -17.70 21.49
N ASP A 197 1.39 -16.81 22.46
CA ASP A 197 0.04 -16.54 22.97
C ASP A 197 -0.58 -15.29 22.34
N VAL A 198 0.02 -14.74 21.29
CA VAL A 198 -0.48 -13.54 20.61
C VAL A 198 -1.81 -13.83 19.92
N THR A 199 -2.85 -13.08 20.33
CA THR A 199 -4.19 -13.15 19.74
C THR A 199 -4.35 -12.18 18.56
N PRO A 200 -5.33 -12.41 17.67
CA PRO A 200 -5.68 -11.46 16.61
C PRO A 200 -5.96 -10.05 17.12
N GLU A 201 -6.63 -9.92 18.28
CA GLU A 201 -6.97 -8.62 18.87
C GLU A 201 -5.70 -7.89 19.33
N ALA A 202 -4.77 -8.60 19.97
CA ALA A 202 -3.49 -8.04 20.41
C ALA A 202 -2.64 -7.60 19.20
N ALA A 203 -2.60 -8.40 18.13
CA ALA A 203 -1.89 -8.06 16.90
C ALA A 203 -2.49 -6.85 16.16
N CYS A 204 -3.81 -6.65 16.28
CA CYS A 204 -4.50 -5.51 15.68
C CYS A 204 -4.41 -4.22 16.52
N ALA A 205 -3.91 -4.27 17.76
CA ALA A 205 -3.78 -3.11 18.66
C ALA A 205 -2.49 -2.31 18.36
N HIS A 206 -2.45 -1.62 17.20
CA HIS A 206 -1.28 -0.80 16.82
C HIS A 206 -1.17 0.44 17.73
N PRO A 207 0.04 0.80 18.24
CA PRO A 207 0.19 1.87 19.25
C PRO A 207 -0.12 3.27 18.71
N ASN A 208 0.10 3.55 17.43
CA ASN A 208 0.06 4.91 16.87
C ASN A 208 -0.97 5.09 15.74
N TRP A 209 -1.34 4.02 15.03
CA TRP A 209 -2.18 4.09 13.85
C TRP A 209 -3.47 3.27 14.01
N VAL A 210 -4.57 3.83 13.53
CA VAL A 210 -5.82 3.07 13.34
C VAL A 210 -5.85 2.55 11.91
N MET A 211 -5.66 1.25 11.74
CA MET A 211 -5.50 0.61 10.43
C MET A 211 -6.47 -0.56 10.24
N GLY A 212 -6.59 -1.04 9.00
CA GLY A 212 -7.28 -2.28 8.69
C GLY A 212 -6.62 -3.50 9.37
N ARG A 213 -7.39 -4.57 9.61
CA ARG A 213 -6.90 -5.76 10.34
C ARG A 213 -5.69 -6.41 9.68
N LYS A 214 -5.68 -6.56 8.34
CA LYS A 214 -4.55 -7.17 7.59
C LYS A 214 -3.26 -6.41 7.83
N ILE A 215 -3.24 -5.10 7.58
CA ILE A 215 -2.03 -4.29 7.72
C ILE A 215 -1.58 -4.15 9.18
N SER A 216 -2.50 -4.26 10.16
CA SER A 216 -2.13 -4.27 11.58
C SER A 216 -1.35 -5.53 11.95
N VAL A 217 -1.76 -6.71 11.45
CA VAL A 217 -1.00 -7.96 11.62
C VAL A 217 0.34 -7.89 10.88
N ASP A 218 0.37 -7.33 9.66
CA ASP A 218 1.62 -7.12 8.93
C ASP A 218 2.58 -6.17 9.67
N SER A 219 2.06 -5.17 10.37
CA SER A 219 2.86 -4.31 11.25
C SER A 219 3.40 -5.09 12.46
N ALA A 220 2.55 -5.95 13.07
CA ALA A 220 2.93 -6.76 14.22
C ALA A 220 4.03 -7.78 13.92
N THR A 221 4.06 -8.33 12.71
CA THR A 221 5.10 -9.24 12.20
C THR A 221 6.28 -8.53 11.54
N MET A 222 6.24 -7.22 11.38
CA MET A 222 7.12 -6.40 10.53
C MET A 222 7.10 -6.78 9.04
N MET A 223 6.14 -7.62 8.59
CA MET A 223 5.94 -7.88 7.17
C MET A 223 5.55 -6.59 6.41
N ASN A 224 4.74 -5.70 7.01
CA ASN A 224 4.41 -4.42 6.39
C ASN A 224 5.68 -3.68 5.98
N LYS A 225 6.66 -3.60 6.89
CA LYS A 225 7.95 -2.96 6.59
C LYS A 225 8.76 -3.74 5.57
N GLY A 226 8.67 -5.07 5.57
CA GLY A 226 9.26 -5.91 4.53
C GLY A 226 8.71 -5.62 3.14
N LEU A 227 7.39 -5.52 3.01
CA LEU A 227 6.74 -5.15 1.74
C LEU A 227 7.13 -3.74 1.30
N GLU A 228 7.28 -2.82 2.24
CA GLU A 228 7.74 -1.45 1.98
C GLU A 228 9.20 -1.38 1.52
N VAL A 229 10.08 -2.25 2.00
CA VAL A 229 11.46 -2.39 1.48
C VAL A 229 11.43 -2.77 -0.01
N ILE A 230 10.56 -3.71 -0.38
CA ILE A 230 10.41 -4.14 -1.78
C ILE A 230 9.81 -2.99 -2.63
N GLU A 231 8.82 -2.29 -2.10
CA GLU A 231 8.21 -1.14 -2.78
C GLU A 231 9.24 -0.01 -3.01
N ALA A 232 10.05 0.33 -1.98
CA ALA A 232 11.10 1.35 -2.08
C ALA A 232 12.14 1.02 -3.15
N ARG A 233 12.51 -0.25 -3.33
CA ARG A 233 13.39 -0.72 -4.40
C ARG A 233 12.89 -0.24 -5.76
N TRP A 234 11.61 -0.40 -6.02
CA TRP A 234 11.01 -0.07 -7.32
C TRP A 234 10.70 1.41 -7.49
N LEU A 235 10.15 2.05 -6.45
CA LEU A 235 9.80 3.48 -6.48
C LEU A 235 11.00 4.39 -6.72
N PHE A 236 12.12 4.07 -6.08
CA PHE A 236 13.29 4.95 -6.05
C PHE A 236 14.50 4.37 -6.79
N ASP A 237 14.32 3.25 -7.47
CA ASP A 237 15.41 2.48 -8.12
C ASP A 237 16.61 2.28 -7.17
N ALA A 238 16.32 2.01 -5.88
CA ALA A 238 17.31 1.84 -4.85
C ALA A 238 17.86 0.43 -4.83
N ALA A 239 19.18 0.25 -4.78
CA ALA A 239 19.75 -1.08 -4.53
C ALA A 239 19.32 -1.57 -3.14
N PRO A 240 19.12 -2.90 -2.91
CA PRO A 240 18.71 -3.42 -1.61
C PRO A 240 19.61 -2.94 -0.46
N ALA A 241 20.92 -2.83 -0.67
CA ALA A 241 21.89 -2.33 0.30
C ALA A 241 21.74 -0.82 0.60
N GLN A 242 21.00 -0.08 -0.22
CA GLN A 242 20.71 1.35 0.01
C GLN A 242 19.43 1.56 0.82
N ILE A 243 18.69 0.52 1.17
CA ILE A 243 17.46 0.62 1.96
C ILE A 243 17.72 0.05 3.35
N GLN A 244 17.75 0.92 4.36
CA GLN A 244 17.95 0.56 5.75
C GLN A 244 16.69 0.79 6.55
N VAL A 245 16.18 -0.24 7.23
CA VAL A 245 15.07 -0.13 8.17
C VAL A 245 15.56 0.43 9.49
N VAL A 246 14.85 1.42 10.03
CA VAL A 246 15.12 2.06 11.33
C VAL A 246 13.85 2.00 12.17
N VAL A 247 13.92 1.39 13.35
CA VAL A 247 12.77 1.35 14.26
C VAL A 247 12.66 2.69 15.00
N HIS A 248 11.55 3.39 14.79
CA HIS A 248 11.22 4.68 15.41
C HIS A 248 9.83 4.60 16.05
N PRO A 249 9.74 4.28 17.35
CA PRO A 249 8.48 3.95 18.02
C PRO A 249 7.42 5.04 18.01
N GLN A 250 7.84 6.30 18.06
CA GLN A 250 6.93 7.44 18.09
C GLN A 250 6.23 7.67 16.75
N SER A 251 6.77 7.13 15.65
CA SER A 251 6.24 7.29 14.28
C SER A 251 5.99 8.75 13.86
N VAL A 252 6.80 9.67 14.38
CA VAL A 252 6.77 11.11 14.06
C VAL A 252 7.60 11.40 12.82
N ILE A 253 8.80 10.78 12.73
CA ILE A 253 9.57 10.74 11.48
C ILE A 253 9.01 9.61 10.64
N HIS A 254 8.44 9.96 9.50
CA HIS A 254 7.86 8.96 8.59
C HIS A 254 8.90 8.27 7.72
N SER A 255 10.01 8.91 7.38
CA SER A 255 11.27 8.33 6.84
C SER A 255 12.26 9.43 6.57
N ALA A 256 13.49 9.06 6.19
CA ALA A 256 14.57 9.99 5.91
C ALA A 256 15.49 9.51 4.79
N VAL A 257 16.30 10.42 4.28
CA VAL A 257 17.33 10.19 3.26
C VAL A 257 18.69 10.64 3.81
N ASP A 258 19.67 9.75 3.78
CA ASP A 258 21.06 9.97 4.20
C ASP A 258 21.91 10.30 2.97
N TYR A 259 22.59 11.44 3.03
CA TYR A 259 23.38 11.99 1.93
C TYR A 259 24.88 11.80 2.10
N ALA A 260 25.61 11.89 1.00
CA ALA A 260 27.05 11.70 0.94
C ALA A 260 27.85 12.75 1.73
N ASP A 261 27.31 13.96 1.91
CA ASP A 261 27.88 15.04 2.71
C ASP A 261 27.69 14.85 4.23
N GLY A 262 27.01 13.78 4.65
CA GLY A 262 26.72 13.48 6.04
C GLY A 262 25.40 14.07 6.57
N SER A 263 24.65 14.80 5.74
CA SER A 263 23.33 15.29 6.14
C SER A 263 22.26 14.21 6.05
N VAL A 264 21.22 14.34 6.89
CA VAL A 264 20.01 13.50 6.85
C VAL A 264 18.79 14.40 6.73
N LEU A 265 18.02 14.24 5.67
CA LEU A 265 16.75 14.93 5.48
C LEU A 265 15.59 14.00 5.83
N ALA A 266 14.68 14.48 6.67
CA ALA A 266 13.54 13.69 7.15
C ALA A 266 12.24 14.49 7.00
N GLN A 267 11.14 13.76 6.69
CA GLN A 267 9.82 14.34 6.77
C GLN A 267 9.18 13.91 8.11
N LEU A 268 8.62 14.88 8.81
CA LEU A 268 7.94 14.72 10.08
C LEU A 268 6.47 15.13 9.95
N GLY A 269 5.59 14.44 10.68
CA GLY A 269 4.16 14.77 10.70
C GLY A 269 3.41 14.00 11.76
N ASN A 270 2.17 14.42 12.02
CA ASN A 270 1.22 13.59 12.77
C ASN A 270 0.84 12.36 11.93
N PRO A 271 0.49 11.21 12.57
CA PRO A 271 0.09 9.99 11.87
C PRO A 271 -1.32 10.14 11.24
N ASP A 272 -1.40 10.81 10.10
CA ASP A 272 -2.62 11.07 9.36
C ASP A 272 -2.39 10.95 7.85
N MET A 273 -3.10 10.01 7.22
CA MET A 273 -2.94 9.73 5.80
C MET A 273 -3.37 10.87 4.88
N ARG A 274 -4.12 11.85 5.37
CA ARG A 274 -4.47 13.03 4.56
C ARG A 274 -3.24 13.87 4.18
N THR A 275 -2.19 13.85 5.01
CA THR A 275 -0.92 14.54 4.70
C THR A 275 -0.25 14.00 3.43
N PRO A 276 0.12 12.71 3.34
CA PRO A 276 0.72 12.18 2.12
C PRO A 276 -0.24 12.16 0.92
N ILE A 277 -1.54 11.97 1.14
CA ILE A 277 -2.56 12.05 0.09
C ILE A 277 -2.62 13.46 -0.50
N ALA A 278 -2.73 14.49 0.32
CA ALA A 278 -2.79 15.87 -0.13
C ALA A 278 -1.51 16.27 -0.89
N TYR A 279 -0.35 15.86 -0.39
CA TYR A 279 0.91 16.11 -1.09
C TYR A 279 1.00 15.42 -2.44
N ALA A 280 0.65 14.12 -2.51
CA ALA A 280 0.65 13.38 -3.77
C ALA A 280 -0.37 13.95 -4.79
N MET A 281 -1.55 14.37 -4.32
CA MET A 281 -2.57 14.97 -5.18
C MET A 281 -2.13 16.31 -5.75
N SER A 282 -1.47 17.15 -4.94
CA SER A 282 -1.11 18.53 -5.33
C SER A 282 0.30 18.69 -5.88
N TRP A 283 1.13 17.63 -5.81
CA TRP A 283 2.53 17.74 -6.22
C TRP A 283 2.71 18.46 -7.57
N PRO A 284 3.69 19.41 -7.68
CA PRO A 284 4.74 19.74 -6.69
C PRO A 284 4.32 20.77 -5.62
N GLU A 285 3.10 21.24 -5.62
CA GLU A 285 2.58 22.19 -4.63
C GLU A 285 2.23 21.51 -3.30
N ARG A 286 1.87 22.32 -2.30
CA ARG A 286 1.31 21.88 -1.02
C ARG A 286 -0.04 22.54 -0.81
N ILE A 287 -1.02 21.75 -0.36
CA ILE A 287 -2.37 22.21 -0.03
C ILE A 287 -2.71 21.88 1.42
N ASP A 288 -3.71 22.51 1.97
CA ASP A 288 -4.22 22.19 3.29
C ASP A 288 -4.81 20.76 3.31
N ALA A 289 -4.24 19.89 4.11
CA ALA A 289 -4.72 18.54 4.32
C ALA A 289 -5.80 18.45 5.42
N GLY A 290 -6.05 19.53 6.15
CA GLY A 290 -6.91 19.54 7.34
C GLY A 290 -6.36 18.74 8.50
N VAL A 291 -5.03 18.63 8.60
CA VAL A 291 -4.32 17.93 9.67
C VAL A 291 -3.72 18.95 10.62
N GLU A 292 -3.84 18.71 11.92
CA GLU A 292 -3.26 19.58 12.95
C GLU A 292 -1.73 19.69 12.80
N PRO A 293 -1.15 20.87 12.99
CA PRO A 293 0.30 21.04 12.98
C PRO A 293 1.00 20.17 14.02
N LEU A 294 2.20 19.69 13.67
CA LEU A 294 3.05 18.92 14.57
C LEU A 294 3.61 19.83 15.67
N ASP A 295 3.42 19.45 16.95
CA ASP A 295 3.95 20.16 18.09
C ASP A 295 5.23 19.49 18.61
N LEU A 296 6.40 20.02 18.23
CA LEU A 296 7.69 19.47 18.62
C LEU A 296 7.95 19.56 20.15
N PHE A 297 7.34 20.52 20.83
CA PHE A 297 7.50 20.65 22.29
C PHE A 297 6.78 19.52 23.04
N LYS A 298 5.63 19.05 22.53
CA LYS A 298 4.92 17.90 23.09
C LYS A 298 5.64 16.58 22.83
N ILE A 299 6.34 16.46 21.69
CA ILE A 299 7.09 15.25 21.34
C ILE A 299 8.32 15.12 22.25
N GLY A 300 9.07 16.18 22.44
CA GLY A 300 10.21 16.29 23.34
C GLY A 300 11.44 15.47 22.93
N ARG A 301 11.29 14.18 22.54
CA ARG A 301 12.38 13.32 22.10
C ARG A 301 11.96 12.35 21.01
N LEU A 302 12.93 11.87 20.25
CA LEU A 302 12.79 10.86 19.20
C LEU A 302 13.78 9.73 19.48
N ASP A 303 13.30 8.48 19.45
CA ASP A 303 14.11 7.30 19.75
C ASP A 303 14.28 6.46 18.47
N PHE A 304 15.46 5.85 18.30
CA PHE A 304 15.79 5.02 17.13
C PHE A 304 16.49 3.74 17.57
N TYR A 305 16.14 2.63 16.93
CA TYR A 305 16.69 1.31 17.21
C TYR A 305 16.95 0.54 15.91
N GLU A 306 17.85 -0.42 15.98
CA GLU A 306 18.03 -1.40 14.92
C GLU A 306 16.86 -2.41 14.91
N PRO A 307 16.44 -2.92 13.74
CA PRO A 307 15.44 -3.97 13.67
C PRO A 307 16.01 -5.30 14.18
N ASP A 308 15.20 -6.05 14.94
CA ASP A 308 15.52 -7.39 15.42
C ASP A 308 15.05 -8.44 14.39
N PHE A 309 15.95 -8.91 13.54
CA PHE A 309 15.64 -9.89 12.48
C PHE A 309 15.33 -11.29 13.01
N GLU A 310 15.80 -11.66 14.20
CA GLU A 310 15.45 -12.94 14.85
C GLU A 310 13.98 -12.93 15.27
N ARG A 311 13.55 -11.85 15.91
CA ARG A 311 12.16 -11.60 16.31
C ARG A 311 11.22 -11.45 15.10
N PHE A 312 11.66 -10.73 14.09
CA PHE A 312 10.85 -10.33 12.93
C PHE A 312 11.33 -11.05 11.66
N ARG A 313 11.20 -12.39 11.66
CA ARG A 313 11.59 -13.22 10.51
C ARG A 313 10.92 -12.78 9.20
N CYS A 314 9.68 -12.24 9.24
CA CYS A 314 9.01 -11.72 8.07
C CYS A 314 9.77 -10.57 7.39
N LEU A 315 10.44 -9.69 8.16
CA LEU A 315 11.27 -8.63 7.60
C LEU A 315 12.50 -9.22 6.87
N GLN A 316 13.15 -10.25 7.45
CA GLN A 316 14.27 -10.93 6.81
C GLN A 316 13.83 -11.60 5.50
N LEU A 317 12.68 -12.30 5.49
CA LEU A 317 12.15 -12.94 4.29
C LEU A 317 11.92 -11.93 3.14
N ALA A 318 11.51 -10.69 3.47
CA ALA A 318 11.36 -9.65 2.45
C ALA A 318 12.70 -9.25 1.81
N TYR A 319 13.78 -9.14 2.58
CA TYR A 319 15.12 -8.93 2.01
C TYR A 319 15.58 -10.15 1.20
N ASP A 320 15.31 -11.37 1.69
CA ASP A 320 15.69 -12.61 1.01
C ASP A 320 15.03 -12.69 -0.39
N VAL A 321 13.72 -12.42 -0.49
CA VAL A 321 13.01 -12.44 -1.79
C VAL A 321 13.40 -11.29 -2.70
N LEU A 322 13.77 -10.15 -2.14
CA LEU A 322 14.26 -9.01 -2.93
C LEU A 322 15.61 -9.34 -3.60
N HIS A 323 16.47 -10.10 -2.93
CA HIS A 323 17.72 -10.60 -3.51
C HIS A 323 17.49 -11.74 -4.52
N ALA A 324 16.50 -12.61 -4.27
CA ALA A 324 16.15 -13.70 -5.19
C ALA A 324 15.56 -13.19 -6.51
N GLY A 325 14.79 -12.09 -6.47
CA GLY A 325 14.17 -11.50 -7.65
C GLY A 325 13.05 -12.35 -8.27
N GLY A 326 12.76 -12.12 -9.55
CA GLY A 326 11.71 -12.83 -10.27
C GLY A 326 10.36 -12.79 -9.57
N THR A 327 9.67 -13.93 -9.51
CA THR A 327 8.36 -14.07 -8.85
C THR A 327 8.42 -14.26 -7.33
N ALA A 328 9.61 -14.30 -6.70
CA ALA A 328 9.75 -14.53 -5.25
C ALA A 328 8.96 -13.52 -4.38
N PRO A 329 8.97 -12.20 -4.67
CA PRO A 329 8.17 -11.25 -3.90
C PRO A 329 6.65 -11.47 -4.05
N ALA A 330 6.17 -11.89 -5.24
CA ALA A 330 4.77 -12.22 -5.45
C ALA A 330 4.35 -13.46 -4.65
N ILE A 331 5.21 -14.48 -4.60
CA ILE A 331 5.01 -15.70 -3.79
C ILE A 331 4.92 -15.33 -2.31
N LEU A 332 5.85 -14.50 -1.80
CA LEU A 332 5.83 -14.03 -0.40
C LEU A 332 4.54 -13.29 -0.07
N ASN A 333 4.12 -12.35 -0.94
CA ASN A 333 2.89 -11.59 -0.73
C ASN A 333 1.66 -12.50 -0.67
N ALA A 334 1.53 -13.44 -1.61
CA ALA A 334 0.42 -14.39 -1.66
C ALA A 334 0.37 -15.28 -0.42
N ALA A 335 1.50 -15.85 -0.01
CA ALA A 335 1.61 -16.66 1.19
C ALA A 335 1.21 -15.86 2.45
N ASN A 336 1.71 -14.63 2.56
CA ASN A 336 1.42 -13.76 3.70
C ASN A 336 -0.06 -13.35 3.77
N GLU A 337 -0.71 -13.04 2.65
CA GLU A 337 -2.14 -12.73 2.66
C GLU A 337 -2.98 -13.91 3.19
N ILE A 338 -2.65 -15.14 2.78
CA ILE A 338 -3.32 -16.37 3.27
C ILE A 338 -2.98 -16.62 4.74
N ALA A 339 -1.71 -16.46 5.13
CA ALA A 339 -1.27 -16.64 6.52
C ALA A 339 -1.97 -15.68 7.48
N VAL A 340 -2.04 -14.40 7.10
CA VAL A 340 -2.69 -13.36 7.91
C VAL A 340 -4.20 -13.60 8.01
N ALA A 341 -4.86 -13.99 6.92
CA ALA A 341 -6.29 -14.33 6.95
C ALA A 341 -6.55 -15.51 7.91
N ALA A 342 -5.78 -16.59 7.80
CA ALA A 342 -5.89 -17.75 8.69
C ALA A 342 -5.60 -17.41 10.16
N PHE A 343 -4.63 -16.54 10.44
CA PHE A 343 -4.37 -16.06 11.79
C PHE A 343 -5.58 -15.28 12.34
N LEU A 344 -6.15 -14.38 11.55
CA LEU A 344 -7.30 -13.57 11.95
C LEU A 344 -8.56 -14.41 12.20
N GLU A 345 -8.67 -15.59 11.59
CA GLU A 345 -9.73 -16.58 11.79
C GLU A 345 -9.41 -17.60 12.89
N GLY A 346 -8.22 -17.52 13.50
CA GLY A 346 -7.76 -18.44 14.55
C GLY A 346 -7.32 -19.81 14.05
N ALA A 347 -7.17 -19.98 12.75
CA ALA A 347 -6.71 -21.24 12.13
C ALA A 347 -5.18 -21.40 12.10
N LEU A 348 -4.44 -20.31 12.31
CA LEU A 348 -2.98 -20.28 12.33
C LEU A 348 -2.50 -19.47 13.55
N PRO A 349 -1.51 -19.92 14.36
CA PRO A 349 -0.94 -19.12 15.43
C PRO A 349 -0.05 -18.00 14.87
N PHE A 350 0.21 -16.95 15.66
CA PHE A 350 1.01 -15.79 15.25
C PHE A 350 2.38 -16.17 14.69
N LEU A 351 3.12 -17.03 15.38
CA LEU A 351 4.40 -17.55 14.91
C LEU A 351 4.30 -18.52 13.72
N GLY A 352 3.11 -18.99 13.40
CA GLY A 352 2.80 -19.75 12.19
C GLY A 352 2.94 -18.91 10.92
N ILE A 353 2.68 -17.58 10.99
CA ILE A 353 2.76 -16.68 9.84
C ILE A 353 4.14 -16.74 9.16
N PRO A 354 5.26 -16.40 9.82
CA PRO A 354 6.56 -16.46 9.17
C PRO A 354 6.97 -17.87 8.74
N ARG A 355 6.56 -18.89 9.48
CA ARG A 355 6.86 -20.29 9.14
C ARG A 355 6.15 -20.75 7.87
N LEU A 356 4.88 -20.39 7.71
CA LEU A 356 4.11 -20.68 6.50
C LEU A 356 4.70 -19.94 5.30
N ASN A 357 5.02 -18.66 5.45
CA ASN A 357 5.62 -17.85 4.39
C ASN A 357 6.95 -18.47 3.91
N GLU A 358 7.81 -18.88 4.83
CA GLU A 358 9.08 -19.52 4.51
C GLU A 358 8.88 -20.88 3.82
N ALA A 359 7.97 -21.72 4.31
CA ALA A 359 7.69 -23.02 3.71
C ALA A 359 7.13 -22.91 2.28
N VAL A 360 6.26 -21.94 2.02
CA VAL A 360 5.74 -21.69 0.67
C VAL A 360 6.82 -21.19 -0.26
N LEU A 361 7.69 -20.27 0.19
CA LEU A 361 8.84 -19.78 -0.57
C LEU A 361 9.83 -20.90 -0.95
N GLN A 362 10.02 -21.88 -0.08
CA GLN A 362 10.90 -23.04 -0.35
C GLN A 362 10.28 -24.02 -1.33
N ALA A 363 8.96 -24.12 -1.40
CA ALA A 363 8.26 -25.15 -2.18
C ALA A 363 7.77 -24.66 -3.56
N VAL A 364 7.45 -23.37 -3.71
CA VAL A 364 7.01 -22.82 -5.01
C VAL A 364 8.24 -22.38 -5.81
N PRO A 365 8.43 -22.90 -7.03
CA PRO A 365 9.55 -22.49 -7.88
C PRO A 365 9.49 -21.01 -8.23
N VAL A 366 10.61 -20.32 -8.09
CA VAL A 366 10.77 -18.93 -8.53
C VAL A 366 11.01 -18.93 -10.05
N GLY A 367 10.16 -18.19 -10.77
CA GLY A 367 10.27 -17.98 -12.21
C GLY A 367 10.61 -16.53 -12.56
N GLY A 368 10.57 -16.20 -13.85
CA GLY A 368 10.60 -14.82 -14.33
C GLY A 368 9.37 -14.03 -13.89
N ALA A 369 9.45 -12.72 -13.97
CA ALA A 369 8.32 -11.81 -13.71
C ALA A 369 8.12 -10.82 -14.87
N ASP A 370 8.36 -11.32 -16.09
CA ASP A 370 8.37 -10.52 -17.33
C ASP A 370 6.95 -10.24 -17.85
N SER A 371 5.96 -11.02 -17.39
CA SER A 371 4.55 -10.88 -17.77
C SER A 371 3.62 -10.90 -16.57
N LEU A 372 2.44 -10.28 -16.74
CA LEU A 372 1.38 -10.30 -15.72
C LEU A 372 0.89 -11.74 -15.48
N GLU A 373 0.85 -12.55 -16.52
CA GLU A 373 0.44 -13.94 -16.49
C GLU A 373 1.36 -14.78 -15.60
N GLU A 374 2.68 -14.61 -15.71
CA GLU A 374 3.67 -15.31 -14.87
C GLU A 374 3.53 -14.91 -13.40
N VAL A 375 3.41 -13.61 -13.12
CA VAL A 375 3.19 -13.10 -11.76
C VAL A 375 1.90 -13.66 -11.15
N CYS A 376 0.79 -13.62 -11.90
CA CYS A 376 -0.48 -14.16 -11.43
C CYS A 376 -0.46 -15.68 -11.24
N ALA A 377 0.25 -16.41 -12.07
CA ALA A 377 0.41 -17.87 -11.93
C ALA A 377 1.18 -18.22 -10.66
N ALA A 378 2.27 -17.50 -10.36
CA ALA A 378 3.05 -17.70 -9.15
C ALA A 378 2.24 -17.33 -7.88
N ASP A 379 1.50 -16.23 -7.90
CA ASP A 379 0.57 -15.83 -6.82
C ASP A 379 -0.47 -16.93 -6.57
N ALA A 380 -1.12 -17.43 -7.63
CA ALA A 380 -2.14 -18.48 -7.51
C ALA A 380 -1.57 -19.79 -6.96
N ALA A 381 -0.39 -20.21 -7.42
CA ALA A 381 0.29 -21.40 -6.91
C ALA A 381 0.66 -21.28 -5.43
N ALA A 382 1.18 -20.11 -5.02
CA ALA A 382 1.53 -19.84 -3.64
C ALA A 382 0.29 -19.83 -2.73
N ARG A 383 -0.82 -19.22 -3.16
CA ARG A 383 -2.10 -19.24 -2.42
C ARG A 383 -2.64 -20.64 -2.24
N ALA A 384 -2.68 -21.45 -3.31
CA ALA A 384 -3.16 -22.83 -3.26
C ALA A 384 -2.33 -23.67 -2.28
N LEU A 385 -0.99 -23.55 -2.35
CA LEU A 385 -0.10 -24.27 -1.46
C LEU A 385 -0.23 -23.83 0.00
N ALA A 386 -0.28 -22.52 0.26
CA ALA A 386 -0.46 -21.98 1.61
C ALA A 386 -1.77 -22.48 2.24
N THR A 387 -2.86 -22.47 1.48
CA THR A 387 -4.16 -22.98 1.93
C THR A 387 -4.08 -24.47 2.27
N SER A 388 -3.50 -25.31 1.40
CA SER A 388 -3.31 -26.74 1.66
C SER A 388 -2.49 -27.00 2.94
N MET A 389 -1.39 -26.24 3.14
CA MET A 389 -0.55 -26.40 4.34
C MET A 389 -1.29 -26.03 5.64
N ILE A 390 -2.22 -25.07 5.59
CA ILE A 390 -3.07 -24.72 6.74
C ILE A 390 -4.08 -25.82 7.02
N GLU A 391 -4.77 -26.32 5.99
CA GLU A 391 -5.73 -27.43 6.11
C GLU A 391 -5.09 -28.71 6.70
N GLU A 392 -3.85 -28.98 6.34
CA GLU A 392 -3.04 -30.09 6.88
C GLU A 392 -2.52 -29.82 8.31
N ARG A 393 -2.81 -28.66 8.91
CA ARG A 393 -2.38 -28.22 10.25
C ARG A 393 -0.86 -28.31 10.49
N ARG A 394 -0.05 -28.05 9.48
CA ARG A 394 1.42 -28.18 9.57
C ARG A 394 2.07 -27.20 10.56
N PHE A 395 1.39 -26.12 10.93
CA PHE A 395 1.92 -25.04 11.76
C PHE A 395 1.06 -24.76 13.00
N ALA A 396 0.17 -25.67 13.37
CA ALA A 396 -0.70 -25.57 14.55
C ALA A 396 0.06 -25.71 15.87
#